data_9ba38995d53ea16a6c18175d009daa98
#
_entry.id   9ba38995d53ea16a6c18175d009daa98
#
_cell.length_a   1.000
_cell.length_b   1.000
_cell.length_c   1.000
_cell.angle_alpha   90.00
_cell.angle_beta   90.00
_cell.angle_gamma   90.00
#
_symmetry.space_group_name_H-M   'P 1'
#
loop_
_entity.id
_entity.type
_entity.pdbx_description
1 polymer ?
#
loop_
_entity_poly.entity_id
_entity_poly.type
_entity_poly.pdbx_seq_one_letter_code
_entity_poly.pdbx_strand_id
1 'polypeptide(L)'
;RAAEIFDAVRKETSQGAVKPEFRAELEKSYGIRLDDAELKALSSLAARPGTREWLAGLIERLYRLKVVGNLRMYERDREQGVLFRNVATQKERPADPKEKVFGPSDLQGLLREAFRKTDFSASQVRVLSTLLTNHLRPCISYNQSETELRRQAARDAVQPVLIQVKKGEIIVREGDRVS
;
A
#
# COMPACT_ATOMS: atom_id res chain seq x y z
N ARG A 1 2.52 -1.86 -15.19
CA ARG A 1 2.17 -0.51 -15.71
C ARG A 1 3.39 0.42 -15.77
N ALA A 2 4.17 0.63 -14.68
CA ALA A 2 5.35 1.51 -14.75
C ALA A 2 6.37 1.07 -15.82
N ALA A 3 6.61 -0.23 -15.97
CA ALA A 3 7.45 -0.77 -17.03
C ALA A 3 6.86 -0.56 -18.44
N GLU A 4 5.54 -0.70 -18.58
CA GLU A 4 4.84 -0.47 -19.85
C GLU A 4 4.93 1.00 -20.29
N ILE A 5 4.81 1.94 -19.34
CA ILE A 5 4.98 3.37 -19.60
C ILE A 5 6.40 3.64 -20.09
N PHE A 6 7.37 3.03 -19.42
CA PHE A 6 8.77 3.18 -19.77
C PHE A 6 9.06 2.63 -21.19
N ASP A 7 8.49 1.46 -21.52
CA ASP A 7 8.62 0.86 -22.85
C ASP A 7 7.90 1.70 -23.92
N ALA A 8 6.72 2.28 -23.62
CA ALA A 8 6.01 3.18 -24.51
C ALA A 8 6.81 4.45 -24.82
N VAL A 9 7.37 5.09 -23.78
CA VAL A 9 8.24 6.27 -23.92
C VAL A 9 9.49 5.93 -24.74
N ARG A 10 10.11 4.79 -24.50
CA ARG A 10 11.28 4.34 -25.25
C ARG A 10 10.97 4.15 -26.72
N LYS A 11 9.83 3.53 -27.03
CA LYS A 11 9.39 3.31 -28.42
C LYS A 11 9.17 4.64 -29.14
N GLU A 12 8.48 5.59 -28.52
CA GLU A 12 8.23 6.91 -29.11
C GLU A 12 9.53 7.69 -29.31
N THR A 13 10.41 7.69 -28.31
CA THR A 13 11.71 8.37 -28.36
C THR A 13 12.62 7.81 -29.46
N SER A 14 12.55 6.51 -29.74
CA SER A 14 13.33 5.88 -30.80
C SER A 14 12.86 6.28 -32.20
N GLN A 15 11.67 6.84 -32.34
CA GLN A 15 11.10 7.31 -33.60
C GLN A 15 11.37 8.80 -33.89
N GLY A 16 12.04 9.51 -32.96
CA GLY A 16 12.38 10.93 -33.08
C GLY A 16 11.86 11.78 -31.93
N ALA A 17 11.49 13.04 -32.22
CA ALA A 17 10.94 13.94 -31.21
C ALA A 17 9.58 13.42 -30.72
N VAL A 18 9.38 13.45 -29.42
CA VAL A 18 8.11 13.03 -28.79
C VAL A 18 6.97 13.92 -29.26
N LYS A 19 5.95 13.32 -29.85
CA LYS A 19 4.79 14.03 -30.40
C LYS A 19 3.87 14.55 -29.28
N PRO A 20 3.22 15.71 -29.49
CA PRO A 20 2.24 16.23 -28.51
C PRO A 20 1.11 15.24 -28.18
N GLU A 21 0.67 14.48 -29.18
CA GLU A 21 -0.38 13.47 -29.05
C GLU A 21 -0.02 12.36 -28.06
N PHE A 22 1.26 12.00 -27.99
CA PHE A 22 1.76 10.96 -27.08
C PHE A 22 1.55 11.34 -25.61
N ARG A 23 1.61 12.62 -25.27
CA ARG A 23 1.31 13.11 -23.93
C ARG A 23 -0.16 12.86 -23.56
N ALA A 24 -1.07 13.15 -24.48
CA ALA A 24 -2.50 12.87 -24.28
C ALA A 24 -2.78 11.37 -24.15
N GLU A 25 -2.03 10.54 -24.88
CA GLU A 25 -2.10 9.08 -24.77
C GLU A 25 -1.60 8.58 -23.41
N LEU A 26 -0.49 9.11 -22.89
CA LEU A 26 0.00 8.79 -21.54
C LEU A 26 -1.02 9.17 -20.46
N GLU A 27 -1.65 10.34 -20.58
CA GLU A 27 -2.68 10.75 -19.63
C GLU A 27 -3.91 9.83 -19.73
N LYS A 28 -4.39 9.54 -20.92
CA LYS A 28 -5.58 8.70 -21.14
C LYS A 28 -5.36 7.24 -20.73
N SER A 29 -4.21 6.66 -21.09
CA SER A 29 -3.94 5.23 -20.89
C SER A 29 -3.42 4.90 -19.50
N TYR A 30 -2.67 5.82 -18.88
CA TYR A 30 -1.97 5.57 -17.62
C TYR A 30 -2.33 6.56 -16.51
N GLY A 31 -3.14 7.60 -16.80
CA GLY A 31 -3.55 8.62 -15.82
C GLY A 31 -2.40 9.51 -15.36
N ILE A 32 -1.36 9.68 -16.20
CA ILE A 32 -0.14 10.41 -15.84
C ILE A 32 -0.05 11.67 -16.65
N ARG A 33 0.03 12.81 -15.97
CA ARG A 33 0.35 14.11 -16.57
C ARG A 33 1.82 14.39 -16.35
N LEU A 34 2.54 14.59 -17.45
CA LEU A 34 3.94 14.98 -17.45
C LEU A 34 4.08 16.35 -18.12
N ASP A 35 4.86 17.21 -17.52
CA ASP A 35 5.31 18.44 -18.16
C ASP A 35 6.44 18.15 -19.19
N ASP A 36 6.87 19.18 -19.93
CA ASP A 36 7.90 19.04 -20.95
C ASP A 36 9.24 18.60 -20.36
N ALA A 37 9.58 19.10 -19.18
CA ALA A 37 10.83 18.75 -18.51
C ALA A 37 10.82 17.32 -17.99
N GLU A 38 9.69 16.87 -17.45
CA GLU A 38 9.48 15.50 -16.97
C GLU A 38 9.48 14.51 -18.13
N LEU A 39 8.82 14.84 -19.23
CA LEU A 39 8.82 13.98 -20.42
C LEU A 39 10.21 13.86 -21.03
N LYS A 40 10.96 14.96 -21.11
CA LYS A 40 12.36 14.95 -21.56
C LYS A 40 13.25 14.15 -20.62
N ALA A 41 13.08 14.27 -19.32
CA ALA A 41 13.81 13.50 -18.31
C ALA A 41 13.51 12.00 -18.44
N LEU A 42 12.23 11.63 -18.61
CA LEU A 42 11.81 10.24 -18.80
C LEU A 42 12.34 9.66 -20.12
N SER A 43 12.30 10.43 -21.19
CA SER A 43 12.85 10.05 -22.50
C SER A 43 14.35 9.78 -22.43
N SER A 44 15.10 10.64 -21.74
CA SER A 44 16.55 10.45 -21.55
C SER A 44 16.88 9.20 -20.75
N LEU A 45 16.05 8.87 -19.74
CA LEU A 45 16.15 7.63 -18.96
C LEU A 45 15.83 6.41 -19.83
N ALA A 46 14.78 6.49 -20.66
CA ALA A 46 14.36 5.40 -21.51
C ALA A 46 15.40 5.05 -22.59
N ALA A 47 16.15 6.05 -23.04
CA ALA A 47 17.26 5.85 -23.99
C ALA A 47 18.52 5.26 -23.31
N ARG A 48 18.65 5.34 -22.00
CA ARG A 48 19.85 4.90 -21.28
C ARG A 48 19.85 3.38 -21.08
N PRO A 49 20.91 2.66 -21.50
CA PRO A 49 21.06 1.22 -21.30
C PRO A 49 21.00 0.85 -19.79
N GLY A 50 20.38 -0.28 -19.48
CA GLY A 50 20.29 -0.82 -18.11
C GLY A 50 19.25 -0.17 -17.22
N THR A 51 18.66 0.98 -17.61
CA THR A 51 17.64 1.66 -16.76
C THR A 51 16.36 0.83 -16.64
N ARG A 52 15.95 0.17 -17.72
CA ARG A 52 14.77 -0.69 -17.72
C ARG A 52 14.92 -1.87 -16.76
N GLU A 53 16.05 -2.55 -16.83
CA GLU A 53 16.39 -3.69 -15.98
C GLU A 53 16.49 -3.27 -14.52
N TRP A 54 17.13 -2.15 -14.26
CA TRP A 54 17.21 -1.56 -12.92
C TRP A 54 15.81 -1.24 -12.38
N LEU A 55 14.97 -0.59 -13.19
CA LEU A 55 13.59 -0.24 -12.80
C LEU A 55 12.76 -1.50 -12.53
N ALA A 56 12.85 -2.52 -13.38
CA ALA A 56 12.15 -3.79 -13.17
C ALA A 56 12.58 -4.47 -11.86
N GLY A 57 13.89 -4.51 -11.59
CA GLY A 57 14.42 -5.05 -10.32
C GLY A 57 14.00 -4.23 -9.10
N LEU A 58 13.89 -2.91 -9.22
CA LEU A 58 13.37 -2.06 -8.15
C LEU A 58 11.89 -2.36 -7.88
N ILE A 59 11.07 -2.41 -8.93
CA ILE A 59 9.64 -2.72 -8.84
C ILE A 59 9.44 -4.10 -8.20
N GLU A 60 10.18 -5.11 -8.62
CA GLU A 60 10.10 -6.45 -8.04
C GLU A 60 10.42 -6.44 -6.54
N ARG A 61 11.46 -5.74 -6.11
CA ARG A 61 11.80 -5.58 -4.69
C ARG A 61 10.68 -4.90 -3.91
N LEU A 62 10.07 -3.85 -4.47
CA LEU A 62 8.97 -3.12 -3.83
C LEU A 62 7.70 -4.00 -3.70
N TYR A 63 7.41 -4.83 -4.69
CA TYR A 63 6.27 -5.76 -4.63
C TYR A 63 6.46 -6.90 -3.62
N ARG A 64 7.69 -7.23 -3.24
CA ARG A 64 7.96 -8.18 -2.15
C ARG A 64 7.73 -7.59 -0.76
N LEU A 65 7.61 -6.28 -0.65
CA LEU A 65 7.32 -5.62 0.61
C LEU A 65 5.84 -5.77 0.98
N LYS A 66 5.57 -5.88 2.26
CA LYS A 66 4.23 -5.87 2.80
C LYS A 66 3.79 -4.44 3.03
N VAL A 67 3.02 -3.90 2.13
CA VAL A 67 2.54 -2.52 2.17
C VAL A 67 1.08 -2.51 2.57
N VAL A 68 0.77 -1.88 3.70
CA VAL A 68 -0.60 -1.67 4.19
C VAL A 68 -1.12 -0.30 3.76
N GLY A 69 -2.43 -0.20 3.53
CA GLY A 69 -3.06 1.08 3.19
C GLY A 69 -3.06 2.10 4.34
N ASN A 70 -3.15 1.61 5.59
CA ASN A 70 -3.15 2.43 6.80
C ASN A 70 -2.22 1.82 7.85
N LEU A 71 -0.99 2.31 7.91
CA LEU A 71 0.02 1.80 8.83
C LEU A 71 -0.34 2.07 10.31
N ARG A 72 -0.87 3.24 10.62
CA ARG A 72 -1.26 3.58 12.00
C ARG A 72 -2.33 2.65 12.55
N MET A 73 -3.32 2.32 11.72
CA MET A 73 -4.35 1.37 12.08
C MET A 73 -3.76 -0.03 12.30
N TYR A 74 -2.89 -0.48 11.38
CA TYR A 74 -2.22 -1.76 11.51
C TYR A 74 -1.38 -1.85 12.80
N GLU A 75 -0.58 -0.83 13.11
CA GLU A 75 0.26 -0.79 14.31
C GLU A 75 -0.56 -0.81 15.60
N ARG A 76 -1.66 -0.07 15.65
CA ARG A 76 -2.58 -0.08 16.79
C ARG A 76 -3.20 -1.47 17.01
N ASP A 77 -3.66 -2.11 15.94
CA ASP A 77 -4.41 -3.35 16.03
C ASP A 77 -3.49 -4.59 16.13
N ARG A 78 -2.19 -4.43 15.77
CA ARG A 78 -1.21 -5.51 15.78
C ARG A 78 -1.03 -6.16 17.16
N GLU A 79 -1.05 -5.37 18.22
CA GLU A 79 -0.91 -5.87 19.59
C GLU A 79 -2.12 -6.69 20.05
N GLN A 80 -3.27 -6.43 19.47
CA GLN A 80 -4.51 -7.17 19.74
C GLN A 80 -4.65 -8.44 18.91
N GLY A 81 -3.72 -8.68 17.97
CA GLY A 81 -3.72 -9.79 17.05
C GLY A 81 -4.36 -9.46 15.71
N VAL A 82 -3.56 -9.48 14.67
CA VAL A 82 -3.99 -9.29 13.27
C VAL A 82 -3.83 -10.61 12.52
N LEU A 83 -4.86 -10.99 11.77
CA LEU A 83 -4.82 -12.14 10.86
C LEU A 83 -4.69 -11.64 9.42
N PHE A 84 -3.68 -12.12 8.71
CA PHE A 84 -3.56 -11.94 7.28
C PHE A 84 -4.29 -13.07 6.55
N ARG A 85 -5.21 -12.72 5.65
CA ARG A 85 -5.88 -13.66 4.75
C ARG A 85 -5.36 -13.45 3.33
N ASN A 86 -4.90 -14.50 2.70
CA ASN A 86 -4.59 -14.47 1.28
C ASN A 86 -5.88 -14.52 0.46
N VAL A 87 -6.12 -13.53 -0.38
CA VAL A 87 -7.39 -13.38 -1.14
C VAL A 87 -7.61 -14.54 -2.12
N ALA A 88 -6.54 -15.03 -2.74
CA ALA A 88 -6.64 -16.10 -3.74
C ALA A 88 -6.83 -17.49 -3.12
N THR A 89 -6.09 -17.77 -2.04
CA THR A 89 -6.09 -19.12 -1.41
C THR A 89 -6.99 -19.22 -0.20
N GLN A 90 -7.52 -18.10 0.30
CA GLN A 90 -8.30 -17.97 1.54
C GLN A 90 -7.56 -18.45 2.80
N LYS A 91 -6.27 -18.77 2.68
CA LYS A 91 -5.45 -19.18 3.82
C LYS A 91 -5.18 -18.00 4.74
N GLU A 92 -5.27 -18.26 6.03
CA GLU A 92 -5.02 -17.28 7.09
C GLU A 92 -3.75 -17.62 7.85
N ARG A 93 -3.09 -16.58 8.33
CA ARG A 93 -2.00 -16.68 9.26
C ARG A 93 -1.99 -15.46 10.19
N PRO A 94 -1.55 -15.59 11.43
CA PRO A 94 -1.32 -14.45 12.29
C PRO A 94 -0.20 -13.57 11.74
N ALA A 95 -0.31 -12.27 11.98
CA ALA A 95 0.79 -11.34 11.74
C ALA A 95 1.90 -11.64 12.75
N ASP A 96 3.13 -11.83 12.24
CA ASP A 96 4.29 -11.93 13.12
C ASP A 96 4.60 -10.52 13.69
N PRO A 97 4.71 -10.38 15.02
CA PRO A 97 5.08 -9.09 15.64
C PRO A 97 6.42 -8.52 15.15
N LYS A 98 7.33 -9.37 14.70
CA LYS A 98 8.63 -8.98 14.15
C LYS A 98 8.59 -8.68 12.65
N GLU A 99 7.48 -8.96 11.99
CA GLU A 99 7.33 -8.75 10.56
C GLU A 99 7.30 -7.26 10.22
N LYS A 100 8.20 -6.87 9.31
CA LYS A 100 8.27 -5.49 8.87
C LYS A 100 7.19 -5.21 7.85
N VAL A 101 6.32 -4.27 8.18
CA VAL A 101 5.24 -3.78 7.35
C VAL A 101 5.47 -2.30 7.07
N PHE A 102 5.11 -1.86 5.88
CA PHE A 102 5.37 -0.51 5.40
C PHE A 102 4.05 0.21 5.10
N GLY A 103 4.02 1.50 5.35
CA GLY A 103 2.95 2.38 4.91
C GLY A 103 3.30 3.11 3.60
N PRO A 104 2.35 3.85 3.00
CA PRO A 104 2.61 4.64 1.80
C PRO A 104 3.74 5.66 1.97
N SER A 105 3.88 6.27 3.15
CA SER A 105 4.95 7.22 3.45
C SER A 105 6.33 6.57 3.47
N ASP A 106 6.43 5.32 3.91
CA ASP A 106 7.70 4.59 3.97
C ASP A 106 8.22 4.27 2.58
N LEU A 107 7.31 4.04 1.61
CA LEU A 107 7.67 3.82 0.21
C LEU A 107 8.46 4.99 -0.36
N GLN A 108 8.12 6.22 -0.01
CA GLN A 108 8.87 7.40 -0.46
C GLN A 108 10.31 7.41 0.10
N GLY A 109 10.48 6.97 1.34
CA GLY A 109 11.79 6.79 1.96
C GLY A 109 12.64 5.73 1.25
N LEU A 110 12.02 4.58 0.95
CA LEU A 110 12.67 3.48 0.22
C LEU A 110 13.05 3.88 -1.21
N LEU A 111 12.20 4.61 -1.90
CA LEU A 111 12.50 5.15 -3.24
C LEU A 111 13.67 6.12 -3.18
N ARG A 112 13.68 7.07 -2.24
CA ARG A 112 14.81 8.00 -2.05
C ARG A 112 16.13 7.25 -1.83
N GLU A 113 16.13 6.23 -0.99
CA GLU A 113 17.32 5.44 -0.73
C GLU A 113 17.77 4.63 -1.96
N ALA A 114 16.82 4.09 -2.75
CA ALA A 114 17.13 3.40 -3.99
C ALA A 114 17.76 4.34 -5.01
N PHE A 115 17.22 5.56 -5.17
CA PHE A 115 17.75 6.56 -6.11
C PHE A 115 19.09 7.15 -5.68
N ARG A 116 19.38 7.21 -4.38
CA ARG A 116 20.67 7.73 -3.86
C ARG A 116 21.87 6.94 -4.37
N LYS A 117 21.64 5.69 -4.77
CA LYS A 117 22.69 4.80 -5.34
C LYS A 117 22.80 4.89 -6.86
N THR A 118 22.08 5.81 -7.49
CA THR A 118 22.10 6.03 -8.92
C THR A 118 22.73 7.40 -9.21
N ASP A 119 23.15 7.58 -10.46
CA ASP A 119 23.63 8.85 -10.98
C ASP A 119 22.52 9.60 -11.75
N PHE A 120 21.27 9.35 -11.40
CA PHE A 120 20.13 10.04 -12.01
C PHE A 120 20.08 11.51 -11.59
N SER A 121 19.72 12.38 -12.53
CA SER A 121 19.50 13.80 -12.24
C SER A 121 18.26 14.01 -11.36
N ALA A 122 18.17 15.16 -10.72
CA ALA A 122 17.01 15.51 -9.86
C ALA A 122 15.67 15.44 -10.61
N SER A 123 15.62 15.84 -11.88
CA SER A 123 14.42 15.75 -12.73
C SER A 123 14.07 14.28 -13.05
N GLN A 124 15.07 13.45 -13.31
CA GLN A 124 14.87 12.01 -13.53
C GLN A 124 14.35 11.29 -12.29
N VAL A 125 14.94 11.59 -11.12
CA VAL A 125 14.47 11.06 -9.83
C VAL A 125 13.03 11.50 -9.55
N ARG A 126 12.69 12.76 -9.81
CA ARG A 126 11.33 13.27 -9.61
C ARG A 126 10.31 12.51 -10.45
N VAL A 127 10.52 12.42 -11.77
CA VAL A 127 9.57 11.74 -12.66
C VAL A 127 9.43 10.26 -12.33
N LEU A 128 10.52 9.53 -12.03
CA LEU A 128 10.44 8.14 -11.62
C LEU A 128 9.74 7.97 -10.27
N SER A 129 9.98 8.86 -9.32
CA SER A 129 9.29 8.82 -8.01
C SER A 129 7.78 9.00 -8.19
N THR A 130 7.37 9.98 -9.01
CA THR A 130 5.94 10.21 -9.33
C THR A 130 5.32 8.99 -9.98
N LEU A 131 5.98 8.42 -11.00
CA LEU A 131 5.50 7.22 -11.69
C LEU A 131 5.34 6.04 -10.73
N LEU A 132 6.34 5.76 -9.91
CA LEU A 132 6.32 4.64 -9.00
C LEU A 132 5.29 4.85 -7.89
N THR A 133 5.20 6.02 -7.29
CA THR A 133 4.24 6.32 -6.22
C THR A 133 2.79 6.19 -6.72
N ASN A 134 2.49 6.65 -7.93
CA ASN A 134 1.15 6.56 -8.50
C ASN A 134 0.71 5.12 -8.84
N HIS A 135 1.67 4.22 -9.06
CA HIS A 135 1.39 2.83 -9.46
C HIS A 135 1.63 1.79 -8.38
N LEU A 136 2.35 2.13 -7.32
CA LEU A 136 2.53 1.26 -6.16
C LEU A 136 1.29 1.35 -5.27
N ARG A 137 0.49 0.30 -5.30
CA ARG A 137 -0.69 0.17 -4.44
C ARG A 137 -0.37 -0.70 -3.22
N PRO A 138 -0.99 -0.42 -2.07
CA PRO A 138 -0.92 -1.33 -0.94
C PRO A 138 -1.36 -2.74 -1.34
N CYS A 139 -0.60 -3.74 -0.93
CA CYS A 139 -0.94 -5.16 -1.16
C CYS A 139 -1.74 -5.76 0.00
N ILE A 140 -1.86 -5.04 1.11
CA ILE A 140 -2.63 -5.44 2.28
C ILE A 140 -3.67 -4.36 2.56
N SER A 141 -4.93 -4.75 2.58
CA SER A 141 -6.06 -3.89 2.92
C SER A 141 -6.81 -4.43 4.13
N TYR A 142 -7.43 -3.54 4.88
CA TYR A 142 -8.30 -3.90 6.00
C TYR A 142 -9.63 -4.47 5.48
N ASN A 143 -9.98 -5.66 5.93
CA ASN A 143 -11.26 -6.28 5.61
C ASN A 143 -12.27 -5.96 6.74
N GLN A 144 -12.96 -4.84 6.59
CA GLN A 144 -13.90 -4.35 7.57
C GLN A 144 -15.05 -5.35 7.83
N SER A 145 -15.67 -5.85 6.77
CA SER A 145 -16.83 -6.74 6.85
C SER A 145 -16.50 -8.02 7.63
N GLU A 146 -15.39 -8.66 7.28
CA GLU A 146 -14.96 -9.89 7.97
C GLU A 146 -14.59 -9.62 9.43
N THR A 147 -13.93 -8.49 9.71
CA THR A 147 -13.54 -8.13 11.07
C THR A 147 -14.76 -7.88 11.95
N GLU A 148 -15.78 -7.18 11.44
CA GLU A 148 -17.01 -6.94 12.19
C GLU A 148 -17.80 -8.23 12.42
N LEU A 149 -17.90 -9.11 11.43
CA LEU A 149 -18.53 -10.43 11.59
C LEU A 149 -17.85 -11.24 12.70
N ARG A 150 -16.52 -11.28 12.73
CA ARG A 150 -15.78 -12.00 13.78
C ARG A 150 -15.93 -11.36 15.16
N ARG A 151 -15.93 -10.05 15.22
CA ARG A 151 -16.18 -9.32 16.49
C ARG A 151 -17.57 -9.61 17.02
N GLN A 152 -18.57 -9.62 16.15
CA GLN A 152 -19.94 -9.93 16.56
C GLN A 152 -20.04 -11.38 17.03
N ALA A 153 -19.51 -12.33 16.26
CA ALA A 153 -19.49 -13.73 16.65
C ALA A 153 -18.78 -13.96 18.01
N ALA A 154 -17.68 -13.24 18.25
CA ALA A 154 -16.97 -13.32 19.53
C ALA A 154 -17.81 -12.74 20.69
N ARG A 155 -18.56 -11.67 20.48
CA ARG A 155 -19.49 -11.11 21.50
C ARG A 155 -20.62 -12.08 21.80
N ASP A 156 -21.20 -12.67 20.75
CA ASP A 156 -22.33 -13.59 20.89
C ASP A 156 -21.91 -14.92 21.56
N ALA A 157 -20.63 -15.28 21.45
CA ALA A 157 -20.05 -16.46 22.09
C ALA A 157 -19.78 -16.25 23.61
N VAL A 158 -19.82 -15.02 24.12
CA VAL A 158 -19.65 -14.74 25.57
C VAL A 158 -20.87 -15.21 26.30
N GLN A 159 -20.70 -16.22 27.14
CA GLN A 159 -21.80 -16.67 28.03
C GLN A 159 -22.08 -15.63 29.06
N PRO A 160 -23.39 -15.34 29.33
CA PRO A 160 -23.75 -14.42 30.39
C PRO A 160 -23.32 -14.97 31.76
N VAL A 161 -22.69 -14.14 32.55
CA VAL A 161 -22.33 -14.50 33.93
C VAL A 161 -23.63 -14.51 34.76
N LEU A 162 -24.09 -15.69 35.13
CA LEU A 162 -25.24 -15.84 36.01
C LEU A 162 -24.79 -15.64 37.45
N ILE A 163 -25.24 -14.56 38.05
CA ILE A 163 -25.07 -14.32 39.50
C ILE A 163 -26.28 -14.92 40.21
N GLN A 164 -26.05 -15.95 41.05
CA GLN A 164 -27.10 -16.48 41.90
C GLN A 164 -27.30 -15.55 43.10
N VAL A 165 -28.46 -14.93 43.16
CA VAL A 165 -28.89 -14.13 44.34
C VAL A 165 -29.69 -15.03 45.24
N LYS A 166 -29.30 -15.11 46.52
CA LYS A 166 -30.03 -15.93 47.51
C LYS A 166 -31.33 -15.24 47.91
N LYS A 167 -32.36 -16.04 48.26
CA LYS A 167 -33.64 -15.52 48.75
C LYS A 167 -33.40 -14.66 49.99
N GLY A 168 -33.79 -13.36 49.91
CA GLY A 168 -33.60 -12.39 50.97
C GLY A 168 -32.37 -11.51 50.84
N GLU A 169 -31.58 -11.70 49.81
CA GLU A 169 -30.45 -10.83 49.50
C GLU A 169 -30.94 -9.56 48.80
N ILE A 170 -30.43 -8.40 49.24
CA ILE A 170 -30.83 -7.11 48.70
C ILE A 170 -30.13 -6.93 47.36
N ILE A 171 -30.87 -6.87 46.24
CA ILE A 171 -30.35 -6.69 44.87
C ILE A 171 -30.03 -5.22 44.60
N VAL A 172 -30.87 -4.29 45.06
CA VAL A 172 -30.71 -2.85 44.90
C VAL A 172 -31.24 -2.17 46.16
N ARG A 173 -30.55 -1.19 46.71
CA ARG A 173 -31.04 -0.33 47.78
C ARG A 173 -31.68 0.92 47.20
N GLU A 174 -32.61 1.50 47.95
CA GLU A 174 -33.19 2.79 47.58
C GLU A 174 -32.12 3.85 47.49
N GLY A 175 -31.96 4.47 46.29
CA GLY A 175 -30.90 5.43 45.97
C GLY A 175 -29.70 4.88 45.19
N ASP A 176 -29.59 3.56 45.00
CA ASP A 176 -28.53 2.98 44.19
C ASP A 176 -28.79 3.16 42.70
N ARG A 177 -27.71 3.47 41.93
CA ARG A 177 -27.79 3.47 40.47
C ARG A 177 -27.80 2.04 39.97
N VAL A 178 -28.85 1.68 39.23
CA VAL A 178 -28.89 0.42 38.45
C VAL A 178 -28.05 0.61 37.18
N SER A 179 -26.93 -0.12 37.05
CA SER A 179 -26.05 -0.12 35.87
C SER A 179 -26.29 -1.34 35.01
#